data_c1b4fb6adf7ea048177fef78e16771bb
#
_entry.id   c1b4fb6adf7ea048177fef78e16771bb
#
_cell.length_a   1.000
_cell.length_b   1.000
_cell.length_c   1.000
_cell.angle_alpha   90.00
_cell.angle_beta   90.00
_cell.angle_gamma   90.00
#
_symmetry.space_group_name_H-M   'P 1'
#
loop_
_entity.id
_entity.type
_entity.pdbx_description
1 polymer ?
#
loop_
_entity_poly.entity_id
_entity_poly.type
_entity_poly.pdbx_seq_one_letter_code
_entity_poly.pdbx_strand_id
1 'polypeptide(L)'
;MRISFRPITAADADLLRSYTMQSNCMNCDINVANLCSWQFLYHTEYAIVEDFLVLRFVDEGHVTYMKPIGKGNLRLVLELLMDDARSLGDTFRMACVCPCAQGLMDESMPGAFAYSTNRDRADYLYLREKLVTLSGKKLQPKRNHISKFKRLYPDYEYRSLTADLVPDCIRLSEEWCRTNDCREQRAMMAEQRMITYALHHIDELHILGGALFVEGHMVAFTFGARINAEAFDVCVEKADVSYEGAYAMINNEFVSHLPEDITYINREEDLGLEGLRKAKLSYQPDLILDKMTATLIVDSVESEEARRVRFETRHLWERSFADPRAFIDLYFREKYRKERN
;
A
#
# COMPACT_ATOMS: atom_id res chain seq x y z
N MET A 1 -22.19 -21.32 7.78
CA MET A 1 -21.74 -21.53 6.38
C MET A 1 -20.24 -21.24 6.34
N ARG A 2 -19.40 -22.08 5.77
CA ARG A 2 -17.94 -21.83 5.72
C ARG A 2 -17.62 -21.00 4.47
N ILE A 3 -16.88 -19.90 4.64
CA ILE A 3 -16.44 -19.07 3.52
C ILE A 3 -15.32 -19.80 2.78
N SER A 4 -15.38 -19.84 1.45
CA SER A 4 -14.34 -20.44 0.63
C SER A 4 -13.42 -19.33 0.11
N PHE A 5 -12.35 -19.05 0.84
CA PHE A 5 -11.30 -18.12 0.42
C PHE A 5 -10.38 -18.75 -0.61
N ARG A 6 -9.85 -17.94 -1.52
CA ARG A 6 -8.85 -18.34 -2.49
C ARG A 6 -7.75 -17.27 -2.60
N PRO A 7 -6.48 -17.66 -2.86
CA PRO A 7 -5.39 -16.72 -3.04
C PRO A 7 -5.66 -15.71 -4.16
N ILE A 8 -5.22 -14.48 -3.96
CA ILE A 8 -5.26 -13.43 -4.97
C ILE A 8 -4.16 -13.63 -6.00
N THR A 9 -4.48 -13.40 -7.27
CA THR A 9 -3.53 -13.34 -8.39
C THR A 9 -3.82 -12.14 -9.29
N ALA A 10 -2.90 -11.78 -10.18
CA ALA A 10 -3.13 -10.71 -11.16
C ALA A 10 -4.33 -11.03 -12.09
N ALA A 11 -4.64 -12.30 -12.34
CA ALA A 11 -5.81 -12.69 -13.12
C ALA A 11 -7.16 -12.34 -12.46
N ASP A 12 -7.16 -12.08 -11.16
CA ASP A 12 -8.36 -11.68 -10.41
C ASP A 12 -8.57 -10.16 -10.39
N ALA A 13 -7.62 -9.39 -10.95
CA ALA A 13 -7.57 -7.94 -10.81
C ALA A 13 -8.86 -7.23 -11.26
N ASP A 14 -9.42 -7.59 -12.40
CA ASP A 14 -10.66 -6.98 -12.90
C ASP A 14 -11.86 -7.24 -11.99
N LEU A 15 -11.97 -8.46 -11.45
CA LEU A 15 -13.02 -8.78 -10.48
C LEU A 15 -12.86 -7.92 -9.22
N LEU A 16 -11.68 -7.86 -8.64
CA LEU A 16 -11.41 -7.09 -7.43
C LEU A 16 -11.68 -5.59 -7.67
N ARG A 17 -11.23 -5.06 -8.80
CA ARG A 17 -11.46 -3.66 -9.21
C ARG A 17 -12.95 -3.35 -9.34
N SER A 18 -13.77 -4.28 -9.81
CA SER A 18 -15.22 -4.07 -9.93
C SER A 18 -15.87 -3.72 -8.58
N TYR A 19 -15.27 -4.14 -7.46
CA TYR A 19 -15.67 -3.77 -6.11
C TYR A 19 -14.97 -2.50 -5.61
N THR A 20 -13.64 -2.44 -5.71
CA THR A 20 -12.87 -1.31 -5.16
C THR A 20 -13.21 0.01 -5.82
N MET A 21 -13.47 0.03 -7.13
CA MET A 21 -13.87 1.22 -7.88
C MET A 21 -15.20 1.83 -7.43
N GLN A 22 -16.05 1.06 -6.75
CA GLN A 22 -17.31 1.54 -6.17
C GLN A 22 -17.15 1.97 -4.70
N SER A 23 -15.97 1.79 -4.11
CA SER A 23 -15.68 2.15 -2.72
C SER A 23 -15.35 3.63 -2.60
N ASN A 24 -15.83 4.26 -1.52
CA ASN A 24 -15.39 5.61 -1.14
C ASN A 24 -14.11 5.59 -0.29
N CYS A 25 -13.52 4.43 -0.03
CA CYS A 25 -12.29 4.31 0.74
C CYS A 25 -11.09 4.68 -0.14
N MET A 26 -10.22 5.53 0.37
CA MET A 26 -8.99 5.98 -0.31
C MET A 26 -7.73 5.36 0.30
N ASN A 27 -7.88 4.29 1.06
CA ASN A 27 -6.80 3.57 1.73
C ASN A 27 -5.97 2.77 0.71
N CYS A 28 -4.64 2.88 0.76
CA CYS A 28 -3.73 2.18 -0.16
C CYS A 28 -3.80 0.65 -0.04
N ASP A 29 -4.18 0.11 1.13
CA ASP A 29 -4.26 -1.33 1.35
C ASP A 29 -5.33 -2.03 0.49
N ILE A 30 -6.34 -1.31 -0.01
CA ILE A 30 -7.35 -1.87 -0.94
C ILE A 30 -6.99 -1.67 -2.42
N ASN A 31 -5.84 -1.08 -2.71
CA ASN A 31 -5.33 -1.00 -4.08
C ASN A 31 -5.04 -2.40 -4.61
N VAL A 32 -5.67 -2.76 -5.73
CA VAL A 32 -5.56 -4.11 -6.30
C VAL A 32 -4.12 -4.43 -6.73
N ALA A 33 -3.35 -3.44 -7.20
CA ALA A 33 -1.94 -3.66 -7.51
C ALA A 33 -1.14 -4.04 -6.25
N ASN A 34 -1.37 -3.37 -5.11
CA ASN A 34 -0.76 -3.73 -3.84
C ASN A 34 -1.22 -5.10 -3.34
N LEU A 35 -2.52 -5.38 -3.35
CA LEU A 35 -3.08 -6.66 -2.92
C LEU A 35 -2.44 -7.84 -3.66
N CYS A 36 -2.27 -7.73 -4.99
CA CYS A 36 -1.69 -8.78 -5.82
C CYS A 36 -0.17 -8.89 -5.65
N SER A 37 0.54 -7.77 -5.67
CA SER A 37 2.00 -7.77 -5.68
C SER A 37 2.62 -8.10 -4.32
N TRP A 38 1.93 -7.83 -3.21
CA TRP A 38 2.33 -8.22 -1.87
C TRP A 38 1.74 -9.57 -1.40
N GLN A 39 0.94 -10.24 -2.23
CA GLN A 39 0.26 -11.50 -1.89
C GLN A 39 1.23 -12.56 -1.35
N PHE A 40 2.42 -12.69 -1.91
CA PHE A 40 3.43 -13.65 -1.47
C PHE A 40 3.91 -13.43 -0.04
N LEU A 41 3.74 -12.23 0.50
CA LEU A 41 4.17 -11.84 1.84
C LEU A 41 3.02 -11.94 2.86
N TYR A 42 1.85 -11.40 2.50
CA TYR A 42 0.69 -11.36 3.39
C TYR A 42 -0.24 -12.55 3.22
N HIS A 43 0.01 -13.43 2.24
CA HIS A 43 -0.87 -14.57 1.90
C HIS A 43 -2.34 -14.13 1.74
N THR A 44 -2.51 -13.00 1.07
CA THR A 44 -3.82 -12.39 0.88
C THR A 44 -4.72 -13.31 0.07
N GLU A 45 -5.91 -13.54 0.60
CA GLU A 45 -6.97 -14.34 0.01
C GLU A 45 -8.25 -13.50 -0.09
N TYR A 46 -9.14 -13.90 -0.98
CA TYR A 46 -10.44 -13.26 -1.12
C TYR A 46 -11.57 -14.26 -1.28
N ALA A 47 -12.77 -13.80 -0.99
CA ALA A 47 -14.03 -14.46 -1.32
C ALA A 47 -15.10 -13.41 -1.64
N ILE A 48 -16.15 -13.83 -2.33
CA ILE A 48 -17.37 -13.04 -2.50
C ILE A 48 -18.44 -13.64 -1.59
N VAL A 49 -18.97 -12.80 -0.70
CA VAL A 49 -19.95 -13.20 0.31
C VAL A 49 -21.07 -12.16 0.32
N GLU A 50 -22.32 -12.56 0.01
CA GLU A 50 -23.48 -11.67 0.02
C GLU A 50 -23.22 -10.34 -0.74
N ASP A 51 -22.68 -10.43 -1.95
CA ASP A 51 -22.29 -9.28 -2.79
C ASP A 51 -21.19 -8.38 -2.20
N PHE A 52 -20.48 -8.84 -1.17
CA PHE A 52 -19.28 -8.19 -0.66
C PHE A 52 -18.03 -8.92 -1.10
N LEU A 53 -17.04 -8.17 -1.56
CA LEU A 53 -15.67 -8.63 -1.61
C LEU A 53 -15.12 -8.61 -0.18
N VAL A 54 -14.73 -9.77 0.31
CA VAL A 54 -14.07 -9.95 1.60
C VAL A 54 -12.64 -10.38 1.38
N LEU A 55 -11.73 -9.73 2.10
CA LEU A 55 -10.28 -9.95 2.02
C LEU A 55 -9.79 -10.48 3.35
N ARG A 56 -8.93 -11.49 3.29
CA ARG A 56 -8.28 -12.11 4.45
C ARG A 56 -6.78 -12.16 4.19
N PHE A 57 -5.99 -11.84 5.20
CA PHE A 57 -4.53 -11.89 5.13
C PHE A 57 -3.95 -12.21 6.51
N VAL A 58 -2.65 -12.40 6.60
CA VAL A 58 -1.97 -12.64 7.87
C VAL A 58 -1.17 -11.41 8.26
N ASP A 59 -1.40 -10.95 9.48
CA ASP A 59 -0.73 -9.82 10.10
C ASP A 59 -0.24 -10.22 11.49
N GLU A 60 1.07 -10.14 11.73
CA GLU A 60 1.70 -10.51 13.01
C GLU A 60 1.35 -11.95 13.49
N GLY A 61 1.20 -12.86 12.52
CA GLY A 61 0.84 -14.26 12.79
C GLY A 61 -0.65 -14.48 13.10
N HIS A 62 -1.48 -13.46 12.95
CA HIS A 62 -2.93 -13.51 13.13
C HIS A 62 -3.68 -13.40 11.82
N VAL A 63 -4.74 -14.18 11.69
CA VAL A 63 -5.69 -14.00 10.61
C VAL A 63 -6.40 -12.67 10.79
N THR A 64 -6.31 -11.83 9.78
CA THR A 64 -6.85 -10.47 9.79
C THR A 64 -7.68 -10.25 8.54
N TYR A 65 -8.81 -9.58 8.69
CA TYR A 65 -9.70 -9.23 7.58
C TYR A 65 -9.55 -7.76 7.24
N MET A 66 -9.84 -7.40 6.00
CA MET A 66 -10.11 -6.01 5.64
C MET A 66 -11.61 -5.73 5.70
N LYS A 67 -11.96 -4.44 5.80
CA LYS A 67 -13.37 -4.04 5.71
C LYS A 67 -14.00 -4.62 4.44
N PRO A 68 -15.14 -5.32 4.53
CA PRO A 68 -15.89 -5.81 3.36
C PRO A 68 -16.25 -4.66 2.41
N ILE A 69 -16.06 -4.88 1.10
CA ILE A 69 -16.31 -3.89 0.06
C ILE A 69 -17.50 -4.39 -0.77
N GLY A 70 -18.62 -3.69 -0.69
CA GLY A 70 -19.84 -4.09 -1.39
C GLY A 70 -21.06 -3.43 -0.77
N LYS A 71 -22.23 -3.96 -1.12
CA LYS A 71 -23.54 -3.49 -0.63
C LYS A 71 -24.38 -4.68 -0.19
N GLY A 72 -25.16 -4.53 0.88
CA GLY A 72 -26.02 -5.59 1.39
C GLY A 72 -26.04 -5.66 2.90
N ASN A 73 -26.22 -6.87 3.44
CA ASN A 73 -26.28 -7.11 4.88
C ASN A 73 -24.87 -7.23 5.49
N LEU A 74 -24.26 -6.07 5.84
CA LEU A 74 -22.93 -6.04 6.44
C LEU A 74 -22.86 -6.85 7.75
N ARG A 75 -23.93 -6.83 8.58
CA ARG A 75 -23.97 -7.60 9.82
C ARG A 75 -23.77 -9.09 9.57
N LEU A 76 -24.49 -9.66 8.60
CA LEU A 76 -24.37 -11.08 8.26
C LEU A 76 -22.92 -11.40 7.82
N VAL A 77 -22.31 -10.53 6.99
CA VAL A 77 -20.93 -10.75 6.54
C VAL A 77 -19.95 -10.69 7.72
N LEU A 78 -20.11 -9.73 8.62
CA LEU A 78 -19.25 -9.62 9.83
C LEU A 78 -19.39 -10.88 10.71
N GLU A 79 -20.62 -11.38 10.93
CA GLU A 79 -20.88 -12.62 11.69
C GLU A 79 -20.18 -13.83 11.04
N LEU A 80 -20.25 -13.94 9.70
CA LEU A 80 -19.58 -15.02 8.95
C LEU A 80 -18.04 -14.93 9.05
N LEU A 81 -17.47 -13.72 9.03
CA LEU A 81 -16.03 -13.52 9.20
C LEU A 81 -15.57 -13.84 10.64
N MET A 82 -16.40 -13.53 11.63
CA MET A 82 -16.12 -13.91 13.02
C MET A 82 -16.13 -15.44 13.19
N ASP A 83 -17.07 -16.13 12.53
CA ASP A 83 -17.12 -17.59 12.54
C ASP A 83 -15.93 -18.21 11.80
N ASP A 84 -15.47 -17.59 10.70
CA ASP A 84 -14.26 -18.01 9.98
C ASP A 84 -13.04 -17.89 10.89
N ALA A 85 -12.83 -16.73 11.53
CA ALA A 85 -11.72 -16.52 12.48
C ALA A 85 -11.72 -17.56 13.59
N ARG A 86 -12.88 -17.79 14.21
CA ARG A 86 -13.06 -18.80 15.28
C ARG A 86 -12.75 -20.20 14.77
N SER A 87 -13.15 -20.55 13.55
CA SER A 87 -12.88 -21.87 12.95
C SER A 87 -11.39 -22.11 12.71
N LEU A 88 -10.61 -21.04 12.59
CA LEU A 88 -9.16 -21.05 12.44
C LEU A 88 -8.41 -20.96 13.79
N GLY A 89 -9.16 -20.94 14.91
CA GLY A 89 -8.59 -20.83 16.25
C GLY A 89 -8.04 -19.43 16.58
N ASP A 90 -8.49 -18.41 15.86
CA ASP A 90 -8.06 -17.01 16.06
C ASP A 90 -9.21 -16.13 16.55
N THR A 91 -8.87 -14.97 17.08
CA THR A 91 -9.83 -13.93 17.43
C THR A 91 -10.08 -13.04 16.23
N PHE A 92 -11.33 -12.62 16.03
CA PHE A 92 -11.65 -11.71 14.93
C PHE A 92 -10.88 -10.39 15.05
N ARG A 93 -10.20 -10.04 13.97
CA ARG A 93 -9.48 -8.78 13.81
C ARG A 93 -9.74 -8.24 12.40
N MET A 94 -10.06 -6.97 12.32
CA MET A 94 -10.23 -6.28 11.04
C MET A 94 -9.33 -5.07 10.99
N ALA A 95 -8.41 -5.02 10.02
CA ALA A 95 -7.51 -3.89 9.82
C ALA A 95 -8.01 -2.97 8.70
N CYS A 96 -7.32 -1.85 8.53
CA CYS A 96 -7.58 -0.89 7.47
C CYS A 96 -8.99 -0.28 7.53
N VAL A 97 -9.56 -0.21 8.73
CA VAL A 97 -10.88 0.39 8.96
C VAL A 97 -10.75 1.90 8.92
N CYS A 98 -11.32 2.54 7.91
CA CYS A 98 -11.42 4.01 7.84
C CYS A 98 -12.59 4.53 8.70
N PRO A 99 -12.64 5.83 9.06
CA PRO A 99 -13.71 6.37 9.89
C PRO A 99 -15.13 6.11 9.35
N CYS A 100 -15.32 6.15 8.03
CA CYS A 100 -16.61 5.82 7.42
C CYS A 100 -16.99 4.35 7.60
N ALA A 101 -16.02 3.45 7.57
CA ALA A 101 -16.24 2.02 7.81
C ALA A 101 -16.57 1.74 9.28
N GLN A 102 -15.91 2.43 10.21
CA GLN A 102 -16.23 2.36 11.64
C GLN A 102 -17.72 2.67 11.86
N GLY A 103 -18.22 3.77 11.32
CA GLY A 103 -19.64 4.13 11.47
C GLY A 103 -20.59 3.03 11.01
N LEU A 104 -20.32 2.44 9.82
CA LEU A 104 -21.15 1.34 9.29
C LEU A 104 -21.06 0.06 10.13
N MET A 105 -19.90 -0.25 10.68
CA MET A 105 -19.72 -1.39 11.58
C MET A 105 -20.47 -1.19 12.90
N ASP A 106 -20.37 0.01 13.48
CA ASP A 106 -21.06 0.36 14.74
C ASP A 106 -22.58 0.40 14.58
N GLU A 107 -23.10 0.84 13.43
CA GLU A 107 -24.53 0.74 13.09
C GLU A 107 -24.96 -0.72 12.93
N SER A 108 -24.13 -1.55 12.31
CA SER A 108 -24.44 -2.97 12.06
C SER A 108 -24.39 -3.81 13.33
N MET A 109 -23.44 -3.52 14.22
CA MET A 109 -23.21 -4.29 15.47
C MET A 109 -22.81 -3.32 16.61
N PRO A 110 -23.79 -2.61 17.20
CA PRO A 110 -23.53 -1.62 18.23
C PRO A 110 -22.77 -2.18 19.44
N GLY A 111 -21.64 -1.53 19.81
CA GLY A 111 -20.84 -1.90 20.96
C GLY A 111 -20.04 -3.21 20.83
N ALA A 112 -19.97 -3.79 19.63
CA ALA A 112 -19.25 -5.06 19.43
C ALA A 112 -17.73 -4.90 19.28
N PHE A 113 -17.25 -3.72 18.89
CA PHE A 113 -15.85 -3.51 18.50
C PHE A 113 -15.13 -2.49 19.37
N ALA A 114 -13.88 -2.79 19.68
CA ALA A 114 -12.88 -1.83 20.14
C ALA A 114 -11.98 -1.44 18.95
N TYR A 115 -11.64 -0.15 18.86
CA TYR A 115 -10.82 0.37 17.78
C TYR A 115 -9.50 0.91 18.31
N SER A 116 -8.43 0.62 17.62
CA SER A 116 -7.10 1.17 17.88
C SER A 116 -6.53 1.79 16.61
N THR A 117 -5.75 2.85 16.76
CA THR A 117 -5.07 3.53 15.64
C THR A 117 -3.56 3.43 15.83
N ASN A 118 -2.84 3.41 14.72
CA ASN A 118 -1.40 3.56 14.69
C ASN A 118 -1.04 4.68 13.71
N ARG A 119 -0.52 5.79 14.22
CA ARG A 119 -0.13 6.95 13.41
C ARG A 119 0.90 6.62 12.34
N ASP A 120 1.75 5.65 12.59
CA ASP A 120 2.82 5.24 11.67
C ASP A 120 2.28 4.55 10.42
N ARG A 121 1.03 4.09 10.48
CA ARG A 121 0.31 3.42 9.39
C ARG A 121 -0.75 4.30 8.71
N ALA A 122 -0.80 5.58 9.03
CA ALA A 122 -1.74 6.50 8.38
C ALA A 122 -1.25 6.89 6.99
N ASP A 123 -2.16 6.90 6.02
CA ASP A 123 -1.85 7.29 4.65
C ASP A 123 -1.79 8.80 4.47
N TYR A 124 -0.94 9.23 3.57
CA TYR A 124 -0.79 10.63 3.20
C TYR A 124 -1.47 10.91 1.86
N LEU A 125 -2.56 11.66 1.90
CA LEU A 125 -3.33 12.05 0.72
C LEU A 125 -3.11 13.51 0.38
N TYR A 126 -2.98 13.76 -0.90
CA TYR A 126 -2.76 15.09 -1.48
C TYR A 126 -3.78 15.33 -2.59
N LEU A 127 -4.23 16.57 -2.73
CA LEU A 127 -4.95 16.96 -3.94
C LEU A 127 -3.99 16.89 -5.15
N ARG A 128 -4.44 16.24 -6.22
CA ARG A 128 -3.64 16.11 -7.46
C ARG A 128 -3.19 17.48 -7.96
N GLU A 129 -4.09 18.46 -8.05
CA GLU A 129 -3.79 19.83 -8.50
C GLU A 129 -2.66 20.47 -7.69
N LYS A 130 -2.62 20.22 -6.38
CA LYS A 130 -1.58 20.74 -5.51
C LYS A 130 -0.19 20.16 -5.82
N LEU A 131 -0.12 18.86 -6.12
CA LEU A 131 1.15 18.22 -6.51
C LEU A 131 1.59 18.61 -7.92
N VAL A 132 0.65 18.88 -8.81
CA VAL A 132 0.91 19.40 -10.17
C VAL A 132 1.47 20.82 -10.11
N THR A 133 0.76 21.72 -9.43
CA THR A 133 1.12 23.15 -9.43
C THR A 133 2.20 23.50 -8.42
N LEU A 134 2.31 22.74 -7.33
CA LEU A 134 3.16 23.01 -6.18
C LEU A 134 3.03 24.46 -5.69
N SER A 135 1.82 25.02 -5.75
CA SER A 135 1.53 26.42 -5.45
C SER A 135 1.74 26.75 -3.98
N GLY A 136 2.00 28.03 -3.70
CA GLY A 136 2.14 28.55 -2.34
C GLY A 136 3.58 28.53 -1.80
N LYS A 137 3.80 29.33 -0.73
CA LYS A 137 5.12 29.55 -0.13
C LYS A 137 5.74 28.28 0.47
N LYS A 138 4.92 27.43 1.09
CA LYS A 138 5.39 26.21 1.76
C LYS A 138 5.95 25.17 0.78
N LEU A 139 5.51 25.19 -0.49
CA LEU A 139 5.97 24.29 -1.55
C LEU A 139 7.09 24.88 -2.41
N GLN A 140 7.56 26.10 -2.09
CA GLN A 140 8.70 26.73 -2.77
C GLN A 140 9.96 25.82 -2.81
N PRO A 141 10.34 25.11 -1.74
CA PRO A 141 11.49 24.21 -1.80
C PRO A 141 11.33 23.10 -2.85
N LYS A 142 10.10 22.58 -3.06
CA LYS A 142 9.84 21.56 -4.08
C LYS A 142 10.02 22.13 -5.49
N ARG A 143 9.50 23.33 -5.75
CA ARG A 143 9.72 24.04 -7.03
C ARG A 143 11.21 24.33 -7.27
N ASN A 144 11.96 24.64 -6.21
CA ASN A 144 13.40 24.88 -6.32
C ASN A 144 14.16 23.61 -6.74
N HIS A 145 13.79 22.42 -6.18
CA HIS A 145 14.39 21.15 -6.59
C HIS A 145 14.09 20.84 -8.06
N ILE A 146 12.84 21.03 -8.50
CA ILE A 146 12.44 20.84 -9.90
C ILE A 146 13.18 21.82 -10.82
N SER A 147 13.23 23.10 -10.46
CA SER A 147 13.95 24.11 -11.25
C SER A 147 15.45 23.81 -11.33
N LYS A 148 16.03 23.26 -10.25
CA LYS A 148 17.43 22.85 -10.24
C LYS A 148 17.66 21.65 -11.15
N PHE A 149 16.80 20.64 -11.10
CA PHE A 149 16.85 19.47 -11.99
C PHE A 149 16.80 19.91 -13.47
N LYS A 150 15.81 20.73 -13.83
CA LYS A 150 15.64 21.24 -15.21
C LYS A 150 16.84 22.07 -15.70
N ARG A 151 17.50 22.78 -14.80
CA ARG A 151 18.72 23.56 -15.15
C ARG A 151 19.94 22.67 -15.34
N LEU A 152 20.08 21.60 -14.51
CA LEU A 152 21.23 20.69 -14.60
C LEU A 152 21.09 19.71 -15.77
N TYR A 153 19.86 19.34 -16.09
CA TYR A 153 19.53 18.34 -17.11
C TYR A 153 18.47 18.89 -18.07
N PRO A 154 18.82 19.90 -18.92
CA PRO A 154 17.82 20.58 -19.76
C PRO A 154 17.17 19.66 -20.79
N ASP A 155 17.87 18.62 -21.23
CA ASP A 155 17.42 17.67 -22.24
C ASP A 155 16.85 16.37 -21.61
N TYR A 156 16.38 16.45 -20.36
CA TYR A 156 15.69 15.31 -19.75
C TYR A 156 14.41 14.95 -20.52
N GLU A 157 14.06 13.67 -20.48
CA GLU A 157 12.82 13.18 -21.07
C GLU A 157 11.95 12.54 -19.99
N TYR A 158 10.66 12.85 -20.02
CA TYR A 158 9.64 12.05 -19.30
C TYR A 158 8.99 11.08 -20.28
N ARG A 159 8.87 9.83 -19.90
CA ARG A 159 8.17 8.79 -20.67
C ARG A 159 7.16 8.09 -19.78
N SER A 160 5.94 7.88 -20.30
CA SER A 160 4.98 6.99 -19.65
C SER A 160 5.55 5.57 -19.61
N LEU A 161 5.27 4.86 -18.53
CA LEU A 161 5.76 3.51 -18.35
C LEU A 161 5.01 2.54 -19.27
N THR A 162 5.77 1.78 -20.03
CA THR A 162 5.29 0.76 -20.96
C THR A 162 6.10 -0.53 -20.73
N ALA A 163 5.61 -1.65 -21.25
CA ALA A 163 6.23 -2.97 -21.01
C ALA A 163 7.71 -3.04 -21.45
N ASP A 164 8.11 -2.29 -22.47
CA ASP A 164 9.50 -2.21 -22.94
C ASP A 164 10.45 -1.51 -21.95
N LEU A 165 9.93 -0.66 -21.04
CA LEU A 165 10.72 0.00 -20.00
C LEU A 165 10.86 -0.83 -18.71
N VAL A 166 10.12 -1.92 -18.58
CA VAL A 166 10.17 -2.79 -17.39
C VAL A 166 11.59 -3.26 -17.05
N PRO A 167 12.42 -3.71 -18.02
CA PRO A 167 13.81 -4.10 -17.73
C PRO A 167 14.64 -2.95 -17.13
N ASP A 168 14.46 -1.72 -17.58
CA ASP A 168 15.16 -0.55 -17.07
C ASP A 168 14.71 -0.19 -15.65
N CYS A 169 13.41 -0.28 -15.35
CA CYS A 169 12.89 -0.08 -14.00
C CYS A 169 13.44 -1.10 -13.01
N ILE A 170 13.46 -2.39 -13.41
CA ILE A 170 14.02 -3.47 -12.58
C ILE A 170 15.51 -3.21 -12.34
N ARG A 171 16.28 -2.87 -13.39
CA ARG A 171 17.70 -2.54 -13.27
C ARG A 171 17.94 -1.38 -12.32
N LEU A 172 17.23 -0.25 -12.47
CA LEU A 172 17.37 0.91 -11.58
C LEU A 172 17.02 0.55 -10.12
N SER A 173 15.97 -0.24 -9.92
CA SER A 173 15.59 -0.73 -8.59
C SER A 173 16.66 -1.62 -7.97
N GLU A 174 17.29 -2.50 -8.74
CA GLU A 174 18.39 -3.35 -8.29
C GLU A 174 19.67 -2.55 -8.01
N GLU A 175 19.99 -1.55 -8.83
CA GLU A 175 21.12 -0.64 -8.60
C GLU A 175 20.92 0.17 -7.33
N TRP A 176 19.72 0.68 -7.13
CA TRP A 176 19.33 1.35 -5.91
C TRP A 176 19.49 0.42 -4.69
N CYS A 177 19.06 -0.82 -4.81
CA CYS A 177 19.21 -1.84 -3.77
C CYS A 177 20.68 -2.15 -3.46
N ARG A 178 21.55 -2.26 -4.47
CA ARG A 178 23.00 -2.50 -4.28
C ARG A 178 23.67 -1.34 -3.55
N THR A 179 23.34 -0.11 -3.91
CA THR A 179 23.90 1.10 -3.30
C THR A 179 23.50 1.24 -1.83
N ASN A 180 22.38 0.65 -1.44
CA ASN A 180 21.85 0.71 -0.08
C ASN A 180 22.06 -0.60 0.72
N ASP A 181 22.98 -1.49 0.28
CA ASP A 181 23.30 -2.78 0.92
C ASP A 181 22.07 -3.67 1.15
N CYS A 182 21.12 -3.66 0.19
CA CYS A 182 19.86 -4.38 0.32
C CYS A 182 19.98 -5.90 0.31
N ARG A 183 21.10 -6.45 -0.16
CA ARG A 183 21.25 -7.90 -0.39
C ARG A 183 21.12 -8.75 0.87
N GLU A 184 21.44 -8.21 2.03
CA GLU A 184 21.38 -8.93 3.31
C GLU A 184 20.06 -8.68 4.07
N GLN A 185 19.16 -7.83 3.52
CA GLN A 185 17.96 -7.42 4.22
C GLN A 185 16.71 -7.96 3.54
N ARG A 186 16.01 -8.86 4.24
CA ARG A 186 14.82 -9.55 3.72
C ARG A 186 13.70 -8.61 3.27
N ALA A 187 13.52 -7.49 3.96
CA ALA A 187 12.48 -6.52 3.61
C ALA A 187 12.72 -5.86 2.25
N MET A 188 13.98 -5.55 1.95
CA MET A 188 14.39 -4.99 0.65
C MET A 188 14.24 -6.00 -0.49
N MET A 189 14.49 -7.28 -0.20
CA MET A 189 14.21 -8.38 -1.14
C MET A 189 12.70 -8.51 -1.39
N ALA A 190 11.87 -8.30 -0.37
CA ALA A 190 10.42 -8.35 -0.51
C ALA A 190 9.92 -7.19 -1.40
N GLU A 191 10.40 -5.96 -1.18
CA GLU A 191 10.03 -4.83 -2.06
C GLU A 191 10.49 -5.07 -3.50
N GLN A 192 11.71 -5.57 -3.72
CA GLN A 192 12.20 -5.90 -5.05
C GLN A 192 11.33 -6.95 -5.74
N ARG A 193 10.91 -7.98 -5.00
CA ARG A 193 10.00 -9.00 -5.51
C ARG A 193 8.63 -8.42 -5.85
N MET A 194 8.10 -7.55 -4.99
CA MET A 194 6.85 -6.84 -5.23
C MET A 194 6.94 -5.98 -6.50
N ILE A 195 7.98 -5.16 -6.64
CA ILE A 195 8.22 -4.31 -7.83
C ILE A 195 8.28 -5.18 -9.09
N THR A 196 9.07 -6.26 -9.05
CA THR A 196 9.22 -7.17 -10.18
C THR A 196 7.88 -7.80 -10.58
N TYR A 197 7.10 -8.28 -9.60
CA TYR A 197 5.78 -8.84 -9.86
C TYR A 197 4.84 -7.80 -10.47
N ALA A 198 4.74 -6.63 -9.87
CA ALA A 198 3.87 -5.55 -10.34
C ALA A 198 4.19 -5.15 -11.79
N LEU A 199 5.47 -4.97 -12.11
CA LEU A 199 5.91 -4.55 -13.44
C LEU A 199 5.74 -5.63 -14.52
N HIS A 200 5.80 -6.93 -14.16
CA HIS A 200 5.50 -8.00 -15.11
C HIS A 200 4.00 -8.19 -15.37
N HIS A 201 3.15 -7.62 -14.53
CA HIS A 201 1.69 -7.64 -14.65
C HIS A 201 1.10 -6.23 -14.82
N ILE A 202 1.84 -5.35 -15.52
CA ILE A 202 1.49 -3.92 -15.65
C ILE A 202 0.10 -3.74 -16.25
N ASP A 203 -0.25 -4.51 -17.27
CA ASP A 203 -1.53 -4.44 -17.96
C ASP A 203 -2.67 -5.03 -17.13
N GLU A 204 -2.49 -6.22 -16.57
CA GLU A 204 -3.51 -6.91 -15.77
C GLU A 204 -3.83 -6.13 -14.49
N LEU A 205 -2.82 -5.52 -13.86
CA LEU A 205 -2.99 -4.72 -12.65
C LEU A 205 -3.40 -3.27 -12.93
N HIS A 206 -3.56 -2.89 -14.20
CA HIS A 206 -3.87 -1.52 -14.65
C HIS A 206 -2.93 -0.47 -14.06
N ILE A 207 -1.65 -0.81 -14.01
CA ILE A 207 -0.62 0.09 -13.50
C ILE A 207 -0.39 1.23 -14.47
N LEU A 208 -0.36 2.44 -13.94
CA LEU A 208 0.15 3.62 -14.63
C LEU A 208 1.48 3.99 -14.01
N GLY A 209 2.42 4.40 -14.83
CA GLY A 209 3.74 4.80 -14.33
C GLY A 209 4.42 5.79 -15.26
N GLY A 210 5.56 6.28 -14.82
CA GLY A 210 6.39 7.19 -15.57
C GLY A 210 7.87 7.05 -15.20
N ALA A 211 8.73 7.43 -16.13
CA ALA A 211 10.17 7.38 -15.96
C ALA A 211 10.83 8.67 -16.46
N LEU A 212 11.92 9.06 -15.82
CA LEU A 212 12.79 10.15 -16.26
C LEU A 212 14.06 9.59 -16.86
N PHE A 213 14.46 10.16 -17.97
CA PHE A 213 15.71 9.86 -18.66
C PHE A 213 16.60 11.11 -18.74
N VAL A 214 17.88 10.92 -18.53
CA VAL A 214 18.92 11.92 -18.76
C VAL A 214 20.01 11.27 -19.61
N GLU A 215 20.36 11.86 -20.74
CA GLU A 215 21.35 11.32 -21.69
C GLU A 215 21.06 9.85 -22.09
N GLY A 216 19.80 9.50 -22.21
CA GLY A 216 19.34 8.14 -22.57
C GLY A 216 19.35 7.13 -21.42
N HIS A 217 19.75 7.51 -20.20
CA HIS A 217 19.74 6.66 -19.02
C HIS A 217 18.52 6.94 -18.16
N MET A 218 17.82 5.89 -17.72
CA MET A 218 16.72 6.01 -16.76
C MET A 218 17.30 6.42 -15.39
N VAL A 219 16.89 7.58 -14.88
CA VAL A 219 17.37 8.16 -13.60
C VAL A 219 16.30 8.14 -12.50
N ALA A 220 15.03 7.97 -12.87
CA ALA A 220 13.96 7.79 -11.91
C ALA A 220 12.77 7.07 -12.57
N PHE A 221 12.00 6.35 -11.78
CA PHE A 221 10.70 5.84 -12.17
C PHE A 221 9.72 5.84 -10.99
N THR A 222 8.44 5.82 -11.32
CA THR A 222 7.35 5.69 -10.37
C THR A 222 6.21 4.93 -11.03
N PHE A 223 5.43 4.22 -10.22
CA PHE A 223 4.19 3.61 -10.69
C PHE A 223 3.18 3.47 -9.56
N GLY A 224 1.94 3.25 -9.96
CA GLY A 224 0.85 3.00 -9.05
C GLY A 224 -0.41 2.60 -9.80
N ALA A 225 -1.52 2.53 -9.10
CA ALA A 225 -2.82 2.19 -9.67
C ALA A 225 -3.96 2.94 -8.95
N ARG A 226 -5.14 2.97 -9.58
CA ARG A 226 -6.33 3.55 -8.96
C ARG A 226 -6.76 2.71 -7.76
N ILE A 227 -7.03 3.36 -6.65
CA ILE A 227 -7.72 2.76 -5.50
C ILE A 227 -9.22 2.68 -5.79
N ASN A 228 -9.78 3.80 -6.26
CA ASN A 228 -11.20 3.94 -6.62
C ASN A 228 -11.36 5.00 -7.74
N ALA A 229 -12.58 5.46 -7.98
CA ALA A 229 -12.86 6.43 -9.04
C ALA A 229 -12.13 7.77 -8.88
N GLU A 230 -11.85 8.22 -7.64
CA GLU A 230 -11.31 9.55 -7.33
C GLU A 230 -9.86 9.52 -6.84
N ALA A 231 -9.37 8.38 -6.34
CA ALA A 231 -8.09 8.26 -5.68
C ALA A 231 -7.14 7.33 -6.45
N PHE A 232 -5.90 7.78 -6.56
CA PHE A 232 -4.78 7.04 -7.14
C PHE A 232 -3.70 6.83 -6.09
N ASP A 233 -3.14 5.63 -6.05
CA ASP A 233 -2.05 5.26 -5.16
C ASP A 233 -0.72 5.25 -5.90
N VAL A 234 0.29 5.91 -5.35
CA VAL A 234 1.68 5.86 -5.79
C VAL A 234 2.39 4.79 -4.98
N CYS A 235 2.40 3.57 -5.50
CA CYS A 235 2.95 2.38 -4.82
C CYS A 235 4.49 2.42 -4.74
N VAL A 236 5.15 2.93 -5.77
CA VAL A 236 6.61 2.96 -5.86
C VAL A 236 7.10 4.28 -6.44
N GLU A 237 8.12 4.86 -5.85
CA GLU A 237 8.87 5.99 -6.39
C GLU A 237 10.37 5.76 -6.11
N LYS A 238 11.16 5.61 -7.15
CA LYS A 238 12.60 5.37 -7.09
C LYS A 238 13.35 6.38 -7.95
N ALA A 239 14.46 6.89 -7.43
CA ALA A 239 15.34 7.76 -8.20
C ALA A 239 16.80 7.52 -7.79
N ASP A 240 17.71 7.73 -8.72
CA ASP A 240 19.13 7.81 -8.46
C ASP A 240 19.41 9.16 -7.76
N VAL A 241 19.91 9.08 -6.53
CA VAL A 241 20.19 10.26 -5.70
C VAL A 241 21.33 11.13 -6.22
N SER A 242 22.15 10.63 -7.14
CA SER A 242 23.20 11.40 -7.80
C SER A 242 22.62 12.46 -8.74
N TYR A 243 21.38 12.29 -9.20
CA TYR A 243 20.64 13.26 -10.01
C TYR A 243 19.81 14.18 -9.11
N GLU A 244 20.41 15.29 -8.71
CA GLU A 244 19.79 16.20 -7.75
C GLU A 244 18.43 16.73 -8.20
N GLY A 245 17.40 16.51 -7.40
CA GLY A 245 16.01 16.90 -7.68
C GLY A 245 15.18 15.85 -8.41
N ALA A 246 15.75 14.69 -8.78
CA ALA A 246 15.06 13.66 -9.55
C ALA A 246 13.77 13.15 -8.86
N TYR A 247 13.77 12.95 -7.53
CA TYR A 247 12.55 12.58 -6.79
C TYR A 247 11.42 13.62 -6.91
N ALA A 248 11.76 14.91 -6.78
CA ALA A 248 10.74 15.96 -6.90
C ALA A 248 10.24 16.06 -8.35
N MET A 249 11.13 15.85 -9.30
CA MET A 249 10.84 15.93 -10.73
C MET A 249 9.93 14.77 -11.17
N ILE A 250 10.27 13.51 -10.83
CA ILE A 250 9.45 12.36 -11.22
C ILE A 250 8.07 12.42 -10.59
N ASN A 251 7.96 12.83 -9.33
CA ASN A 251 6.66 13.01 -8.68
C ASN A 251 5.78 14.02 -9.41
N ASN A 252 6.33 15.20 -9.72
CA ASN A 252 5.58 16.26 -10.39
C ASN A 252 5.19 15.89 -11.82
N GLU A 253 6.11 15.35 -12.62
CA GLU A 253 5.82 14.89 -13.99
C GLU A 253 4.76 13.79 -13.99
N PHE A 254 4.93 12.76 -13.16
CA PHE A 254 4.00 11.65 -13.11
C PHE A 254 2.57 12.10 -12.78
N VAL A 255 2.42 12.88 -11.69
CA VAL A 255 1.10 13.36 -11.27
C VAL A 255 0.46 14.27 -12.33
N SER A 256 1.27 15.03 -13.06
CA SER A 256 0.81 15.88 -14.16
C SER A 256 0.25 15.09 -15.35
N HIS A 257 0.78 13.87 -15.57
CA HIS A 257 0.36 12.98 -16.65
C HIS A 257 -0.74 11.98 -16.26
N LEU A 258 -1.14 11.94 -14.98
CA LEU A 258 -2.27 11.12 -14.55
C LEU A 258 -3.60 11.66 -15.12
N PRO A 259 -4.60 10.80 -15.33
CA PRO A 259 -5.94 11.21 -15.77
C PRO A 259 -6.54 12.34 -14.94
N GLU A 260 -7.21 13.28 -15.57
CA GLU A 260 -7.74 14.50 -14.92
C GLU A 260 -8.86 14.25 -13.92
N ASP A 261 -9.56 13.12 -14.04
CA ASP A 261 -10.62 12.70 -13.14
C ASP A 261 -10.11 12.17 -11.78
N ILE A 262 -8.79 12.01 -11.62
CA ILE A 262 -8.17 11.72 -10.33
C ILE A 262 -8.10 13.00 -9.51
N THR A 263 -8.74 12.98 -8.34
CA THR A 263 -8.76 14.11 -7.40
C THR A 263 -7.66 13.98 -6.33
N TYR A 264 -7.47 12.77 -5.80
CA TYR A 264 -6.55 12.51 -4.69
C TYR A 264 -5.41 11.58 -5.10
N ILE A 265 -4.23 11.91 -4.60
CA ILE A 265 -3.03 11.07 -4.69
C ILE A 265 -2.71 10.56 -3.29
N ASN A 266 -2.82 9.25 -3.09
CA ASN A 266 -2.31 8.57 -1.90
C ASN A 266 -0.82 8.26 -2.14
N ARG A 267 0.02 8.52 -1.16
CA ARG A 267 1.45 8.19 -1.18
C ARG A 267 1.82 7.29 0.01
N GLU A 268 0.87 6.49 0.46
CA GLU A 268 1.02 5.49 1.51
C GLU A 268 1.52 6.03 2.86
N GLU A 269 1.91 5.15 3.78
CA GLU A 269 2.33 5.42 5.14
C GLU A 269 3.77 5.91 5.24
N ASP A 270 4.13 6.43 6.42
CA ASP A 270 5.52 6.73 6.80
C ASP A 270 6.21 5.63 7.63
N LEU A 271 5.45 4.64 8.10
CA LEU A 271 5.91 3.49 8.89
C LEU A 271 6.73 3.88 10.14
N GLY A 272 6.48 5.06 10.71
CA GLY A 272 7.20 5.58 11.86
C GLY A 272 8.62 6.07 11.56
N LEU A 273 9.02 6.14 10.27
CA LEU A 273 10.33 6.59 9.86
C LEU A 273 10.36 8.11 9.76
N GLU A 274 11.16 8.75 10.60
CA GLU A 274 11.21 10.21 10.71
C GLU A 274 11.57 10.88 9.37
N GLY A 275 12.54 10.33 8.63
CA GLY A 275 12.94 10.83 7.32
C GLY A 275 11.80 10.77 6.30
N LEU A 276 11.10 9.62 6.23
CA LEU A 276 9.96 9.43 5.34
C LEU A 276 8.78 10.33 5.76
N ARG A 277 8.49 10.41 7.06
CA ARG A 277 7.48 11.32 7.61
C ARG A 277 7.76 12.77 7.23
N LYS A 278 8.99 13.23 7.43
CA LYS A 278 9.43 14.58 7.05
C LYS A 278 9.31 14.81 5.54
N ALA A 279 9.70 13.84 4.73
CA ALA A 279 9.56 13.91 3.28
C ALA A 279 8.09 14.05 2.86
N LYS A 280 7.19 13.21 3.38
CA LYS A 280 5.75 13.25 3.08
C LYS A 280 5.09 14.54 3.58
N LEU A 281 5.34 14.94 4.82
CA LEU A 281 4.83 16.21 5.38
C LEU A 281 5.33 17.45 4.62
N SER A 282 6.53 17.40 4.02
CA SER A 282 7.07 18.52 3.24
C SER A 282 6.26 18.88 1.98
N TYR A 283 5.39 17.95 1.52
CA TYR A 283 4.43 18.19 0.44
C TYR A 283 3.08 18.72 0.94
N GLN A 284 2.94 18.96 2.27
CA GLN A 284 1.74 19.50 2.90
C GLN A 284 0.49 18.67 2.57
N PRO A 285 0.34 17.45 3.08
CA PRO A 285 -0.81 16.60 2.80
C PRO A 285 -2.12 17.30 3.13
N ASP A 286 -3.14 17.07 2.33
CA ASP A 286 -4.49 17.63 2.52
C ASP A 286 -5.27 16.79 3.53
N LEU A 287 -5.00 15.48 3.57
CA LEU A 287 -5.58 14.55 4.53
C LEU A 287 -4.50 13.57 4.99
N ILE A 288 -4.50 13.28 6.28
CA ILE A 288 -3.83 12.10 6.85
C ILE A 288 -4.94 11.13 7.21
N LEU A 289 -5.02 10.02 6.48
CA LEU A 289 -6.08 9.04 6.62
C LEU A 289 -5.66 8.00 7.67
N ASP A 290 -6.28 8.07 8.84
CA ASP A 290 -6.11 7.06 9.87
C ASP A 290 -6.70 5.72 9.43
N LYS A 291 -5.97 4.66 9.71
CA LYS A 291 -6.38 3.27 9.51
C LYS A 291 -6.48 2.59 10.87
N MET A 292 -7.70 2.21 11.25
CA MET A 292 -7.97 1.58 12.53
C MET A 292 -7.89 0.05 12.41
N THR A 293 -7.57 -0.58 13.51
CA THR A 293 -7.78 -2.00 13.73
C THR A 293 -8.98 -2.17 14.66
N ALA A 294 -10.00 -2.88 14.21
CA ALA A 294 -11.16 -3.27 14.99
C ALA A 294 -10.95 -4.69 15.54
N THR A 295 -11.19 -4.87 16.82
CA THR A 295 -11.20 -6.16 17.52
C THR A 295 -12.52 -6.34 18.25
N LEU A 296 -12.97 -7.58 18.42
CA LEU A 296 -14.17 -7.82 19.23
C LEU A 296 -13.93 -7.45 20.69
N ILE A 297 -14.90 -6.77 21.27
CA ILE A 297 -15.00 -6.65 22.73
C ILE A 297 -15.54 -8.00 23.23
N VAL A 298 -14.64 -8.91 23.58
CA VAL A 298 -15.01 -10.23 24.09
C VAL A 298 -14.77 -10.24 25.59
N ASP A 299 -15.74 -10.74 26.35
CA ASP A 299 -15.46 -11.20 27.70
C ASP A 299 -14.45 -12.35 27.60
N SER A 300 -13.22 -12.07 27.98
CA SER A 300 -12.04 -12.87 27.69
C SER A 300 -12.03 -14.21 28.39
N VAL A 301 -12.45 -15.25 27.71
CA VAL A 301 -12.00 -16.63 28.01
C VAL A 301 -11.50 -17.24 26.70
N GLU A 302 -10.23 -17.07 26.44
CA GLU A 302 -9.58 -17.79 25.35
C GLU A 302 -9.54 -19.29 25.67
N SER A 303 -10.18 -20.11 24.83
CA SER A 303 -10.17 -21.56 25.03
C SER A 303 -8.75 -22.12 24.84
N GLU A 304 -8.42 -23.18 25.58
CA GLU A 304 -7.13 -23.88 25.51
C GLU A 304 -6.87 -24.43 24.09
N GLU A 305 -7.95 -24.75 23.37
CA GLU A 305 -7.95 -25.22 21.99
C GLU A 305 -7.58 -24.10 20.98
N ALA A 306 -8.07 -22.87 21.20
CA ALA A 306 -7.69 -21.69 20.40
C ALA A 306 -6.21 -21.36 20.56
N ARG A 307 -5.64 -21.50 21.78
CA ARG A 307 -4.21 -21.33 22.02
C ARG A 307 -3.37 -22.37 21.32
N ARG A 308 -3.82 -23.63 21.29
CA ARG A 308 -3.11 -24.73 20.63
C ARG A 308 -3.08 -24.56 19.10
N VAL A 309 -4.22 -24.24 18.49
CA VAL A 309 -4.30 -24.00 17.04
C VAL A 309 -3.44 -22.79 16.64
N ARG A 310 -3.45 -21.72 17.43
CA ARG A 310 -2.59 -20.53 17.21
C ARG A 310 -1.11 -20.90 17.27
N PHE A 311 -0.71 -21.74 18.21
CA PHE A 311 0.67 -22.21 18.35
C PHE A 311 1.11 -23.05 17.13
N GLU A 312 0.27 -23.96 16.67
CA GLU A 312 0.54 -24.81 15.49
C GLU A 312 0.58 -23.99 14.20
N THR A 313 -0.32 -23.02 14.04
CA THR A 313 -0.34 -22.10 12.90
C THR A 313 0.89 -21.18 12.91
N ARG A 314 1.27 -20.65 14.07
CA ARG A 314 2.45 -19.80 14.22
C ARG A 314 3.74 -20.50 13.81
N HIS A 315 3.92 -21.78 14.13
CA HIS A 315 5.08 -22.56 13.72
C HIS A 315 5.18 -22.81 12.21
N LEU A 316 4.06 -22.90 11.51
CA LEU A 316 4.03 -22.97 10.05
C LEU A 316 4.51 -21.64 9.42
N TRP A 317 4.24 -20.52 10.07
CA TRP A 317 4.60 -19.17 9.62
C TRP A 317 6.04 -18.79 9.94
N GLU A 318 6.57 -19.20 11.10
CA GLU A 318 7.98 -18.98 11.48
C GLU A 318 8.95 -19.68 10.51
N ARG A 319 8.48 -20.71 9.78
CA ARG A 319 9.25 -21.38 8.73
C ARG A 319 9.26 -20.64 7.40
N SER A 320 8.27 -19.82 7.11
CA SER A 320 8.20 -19.08 5.84
C SER A 320 8.66 -17.64 5.95
N PHE A 321 8.30 -16.88 6.99
CA PHE A 321 8.79 -15.52 7.27
C PHE A 321 8.27 -15.08 8.65
N ALA A 322 9.16 -14.69 9.55
CA ALA A 322 8.77 -13.97 10.75
C ALA A 322 8.11 -12.65 10.34
N ASP A 323 7.01 -12.28 10.95
CA ASP A 323 6.23 -11.06 10.82
C ASP A 323 6.51 -10.17 9.57
N PRO A 324 5.63 -10.22 8.56
CA PRO A 324 5.80 -9.45 7.31
C PRO A 324 5.94 -7.95 7.51
N ARG A 325 5.27 -7.39 8.54
CA ARG A 325 5.33 -5.95 8.82
C ARG A 325 6.61 -5.56 9.53
N ALA A 326 7.16 -6.40 10.39
CA ALA A 326 8.49 -6.19 10.97
C ALA A 326 9.58 -6.12 9.89
N PHE A 327 9.40 -6.82 8.76
CA PHE A 327 10.27 -6.72 7.60
C PHE A 327 10.14 -5.37 6.89
N ILE A 328 8.92 -4.91 6.68
CA ILE A 328 8.65 -3.62 6.05
C ILE A 328 9.17 -2.50 6.96
N ASP A 329 8.88 -2.57 8.27
CA ASP A 329 9.41 -1.63 9.26
C ASP A 329 10.95 -1.61 9.28
N LEU A 330 11.58 -2.79 9.21
CA LEU A 330 13.04 -2.90 9.17
C LEU A 330 13.62 -2.30 7.88
N TYR A 331 13.00 -2.61 6.72
CA TYR A 331 13.38 -2.07 5.44
C TYR A 331 13.41 -0.54 5.44
N PHE A 332 12.31 0.07 5.89
CA PHE A 332 12.22 1.52 5.89
C PHE A 332 13.10 2.16 6.94
N ARG A 333 13.25 1.57 8.13
CA ARG A 333 14.20 2.04 9.15
C ARG A 333 15.62 2.10 8.63
N GLU A 334 16.06 1.09 7.90
CA GLU A 334 17.40 1.02 7.33
C GLU A 334 17.56 1.94 6.11
N LYS A 335 16.52 2.02 5.24
CA LYS A 335 16.50 2.91 4.08
C LYS A 335 16.76 4.37 4.46
N TYR A 336 16.08 4.85 5.51
CA TYR A 336 16.13 6.24 5.91
C TYR A 336 17.11 6.53 7.07
N ARG A 337 17.76 5.50 7.63
CA ARG A 337 18.82 5.67 8.64
C ARG A 337 20.05 6.37 8.08
N LYS A 338 20.38 6.15 6.81
CA LYS A 338 21.53 6.75 6.12
C LYS A 338 21.30 8.21 5.71
N GLU A 339 20.05 8.70 5.71
CA GLU A 339 19.76 10.11 5.45
C GLU A 339 20.01 11.02 6.68
N ARG A 340 20.40 10.45 7.84
CA ARG A 340 20.70 11.17 9.08
C ARG A 340 22.20 11.40 9.33
N ASN A 341 23.07 10.83 8.55
CA ASN A 341 24.50 11.04 8.57
C ASN A 341 24.94 11.73 7.28
#